data_6c9c93ba0bc11206d413610495e51e68
#
_entry.id   6c9c93ba0bc11206d413610495e51e68
#
_cell.length_a   1.000
_cell.length_b   1.000
_cell.length_c   1.000
_cell.angle_alpha   90.00
_cell.angle_beta   90.00
_cell.angle_gamma   90.00
#
_symmetry.space_group_name_H-M   'P 1'
#
loop_
_entity.id
_entity.type
_entity.pdbx_description
1 polymer ?
#
loop_
_entity_poly.entity_id
_entity_poly.type
_entity_poly.pdbx_seq_one_letter_code
_entity_poly.pdbx_strand_id
1 'polypeptide(L)'
;MTRKVGDGTGFCSCTFFMYEANWESLDQRPLPGWFDRDKFGIFIHWGLYSVPAFAPKRKDVAQTGEAYAEWYGHFYRQEGGVVWNYHRQHYGDHVKYQDFASSFKAELFDPAQWAELIRKSGARYTTLVSKHHDGYCLWPSKYAWNWNTVDIGPHRDICGELKSALEKEKIRFGLYYSLYEWDRPLIKESIERYALEHMIPQMKELVNLYQPNILFTDGEWDYDSSQLHSMEFLQWLFNESSVRDKIVVNDRWGSDTRSRHGGYFTTEYGEVYIDREFDPSIQRKWEENRGIGHSFGYNRNETLEDYLSEQELIYLLVDTVSKGGNLNLNIGPCADGTIPVIMEERLLQLGKWLEINGEAIYGTSMVCREGEGKVKYTRKGTDVYAVFCDRPEKTERLHMIKSAMQAQILGTDILLPISNEKDGISLDFSDISLAHLPKSMIFAVRLTEAKV
;
A
#
# COMPACT_ATOMS: atom_id res chain seq x y z
N MET A 1 -17.34 2.34 -67.08
CA MET A 1 -16.21 1.39 -67.04
C MET A 1 -15.54 1.45 -65.67
N THR A 2 -15.67 0.40 -64.91
CA THR A 2 -15.22 0.18 -63.57
C THR A 2 -13.74 -0.13 -63.52
N ARG A 3 -13.02 0.46 -62.60
CA ARG A 3 -11.80 -0.14 -62.01
C ARG A 3 -11.82 0.01 -60.52
N LYS A 4 -12.03 -1.11 -59.82
CA LYS A 4 -11.70 -1.32 -58.43
C LYS A 4 -10.19 -1.37 -58.32
N VAL A 5 -9.61 -0.62 -57.37
CA VAL A 5 -8.32 -0.91 -56.77
C VAL A 5 -8.59 -0.95 -55.27
N GLY A 6 -8.48 -2.17 -54.70
CA GLY A 6 -8.49 -2.37 -53.26
C GLY A 6 -7.10 -2.09 -52.71
N ASP A 7 -7.00 -1.29 -51.66
CA ASP A 7 -5.86 -1.24 -50.80
C ASP A 7 -6.37 -1.47 -49.39
N GLY A 8 -6.02 -2.67 -48.90
CA GLY A 8 -6.26 -3.11 -47.53
C GLY A 8 -5.21 -2.53 -46.60
N THR A 9 -5.48 -1.37 -46.02
CA THR A 9 -4.83 -0.93 -44.79
C THR A 9 -5.91 -0.90 -43.72
N GLY A 10 -5.97 -2.02 -42.97
CA GLY A 10 -6.77 -2.07 -41.76
C GLY A 10 -6.21 -1.06 -40.76
N PHE A 11 -6.72 0.15 -40.75
CA PHE A 11 -6.62 1.05 -39.63
C PHE A 11 -7.41 0.40 -38.49
N CYS A 12 -6.68 -0.22 -37.54
CA CYS A 12 -7.22 -0.51 -36.23
C CYS A 12 -7.57 0.85 -35.61
N SER A 13 -8.81 1.30 -35.70
CA SER A 13 -9.28 2.48 -35.01
C SER A 13 -9.29 2.10 -33.53
N CYS A 14 -8.20 2.41 -32.82
CA CYS A 14 -8.25 2.52 -31.38
C CYS A 14 -9.22 3.65 -31.07
N THR A 15 -10.46 3.31 -30.82
CA THR A 15 -11.44 4.22 -30.23
C THR A 15 -10.89 4.56 -28.86
N PHE A 16 -10.26 5.73 -28.71
CA PHE A 16 -9.88 6.23 -27.41
C PHE A 16 -11.16 6.47 -26.64
N PHE A 17 -11.41 5.62 -25.67
CA PHE A 17 -12.53 5.79 -24.77
C PHE A 17 -12.21 7.00 -23.88
N MET A 18 -12.96 8.09 -24.04
CA MET A 18 -12.82 9.29 -23.23
C MET A 18 -13.74 9.16 -22.02
N TYR A 19 -13.17 9.27 -20.82
CA TYR A 19 -13.94 9.25 -19.59
C TYR A 19 -14.60 10.61 -19.34
N GLU A 20 -15.84 10.60 -18.88
CA GLU A 20 -16.57 11.78 -18.43
C GLU A 20 -16.35 12.03 -16.94
N ALA A 21 -16.53 13.30 -16.48
CA ALA A 21 -16.38 13.67 -15.07
C ALA A 21 -17.62 13.25 -14.24
N ASN A 22 -17.89 11.95 -14.23
CA ASN A 22 -18.93 11.33 -13.42
C ASN A 22 -18.52 9.91 -13.04
N TRP A 23 -19.03 9.38 -11.93
CA TRP A 23 -18.65 8.06 -11.42
C TRP A 23 -19.08 6.93 -12.33
N GLU A 24 -20.22 7.06 -13.06
CA GLU A 24 -20.68 6.04 -13.99
C GLU A 24 -19.63 5.77 -15.09
N SER A 25 -18.97 6.81 -15.58
CA SER A 25 -17.91 6.68 -16.58
C SER A 25 -16.56 6.31 -15.96
N LEU A 26 -16.15 6.99 -14.89
CA LEU A 26 -14.83 6.80 -14.27
C LEU A 26 -14.64 5.40 -13.69
N ASP A 27 -15.68 4.82 -13.10
CA ASP A 27 -15.66 3.48 -12.51
C ASP A 27 -15.55 2.34 -13.54
N GLN A 28 -15.81 2.62 -14.82
CA GLN A 28 -15.61 1.66 -15.92
C GLN A 28 -14.13 1.49 -16.29
N ARG A 29 -13.24 2.36 -15.78
CA ARG A 29 -11.83 2.27 -16.10
C ARG A 29 -11.24 0.97 -15.51
N PRO A 30 -10.69 0.09 -16.38
CA PRO A 30 -10.06 -1.13 -15.89
C PRO A 30 -8.80 -0.79 -15.08
N LEU A 31 -8.65 -1.49 -13.97
CA LEU A 31 -7.43 -1.37 -13.16
C LEU A 31 -6.23 -1.94 -13.94
N PRO A 32 -5.12 -1.21 -14.09
CA PRO A 32 -3.91 -1.73 -14.73
C PRO A 32 -3.46 -3.06 -14.12
N GLY A 33 -3.36 -4.10 -14.94
CA GLY A 33 -3.14 -5.48 -14.50
C GLY A 33 -1.83 -5.72 -13.73
N TRP A 34 -0.88 -4.77 -13.79
CA TRP A 34 0.34 -4.86 -13.00
C TRP A 34 0.04 -4.81 -11.49
N PHE A 35 -0.96 -4.01 -11.06
CA PHE A 35 -1.28 -3.83 -9.63
C PHE A 35 -1.77 -5.13 -9.00
N ASP A 36 -2.62 -5.88 -9.73
CA ASP A 36 -3.03 -7.21 -9.24
C ASP A 36 -1.90 -8.24 -9.26
N ARG A 37 -0.95 -8.16 -10.21
CA ARG A 37 0.18 -9.09 -10.27
C ARG A 37 1.22 -8.85 -9.18
N ASP A 38 1.44 -7.58 -8.82
CA ASP A 38 2.57 -7.18 -7.95
C ASP A 38 2.30 -7.45 -6.46
N LYS A 39 1.04 -7.50 -6.01
CA LYS A 39 0.55 -7.97 -4.70
C LYS A 39 1.11 -7.30 -3.45
N PHE A 40 2.39 -6.91 -3.43
CA PHE A 40 3.09 -6.42 -2.25
C PHE A 40 3.85 -5.12 -2.55
N GLY A 41 3.58 -4.10 -1.74
CA GLY A 41 4.23 -2.79 -1.78
C GLY A 41 4.69 -2.32 -0.40
N ILE A 42 5.54 -1.27 -0.40
CA ILE A 42 5.96 -0.57 0.80
C ILE A 42 5.36 0.83 0.80
N PHE A 43 4.66 1.17 1.88
CA PHE A 43 4.21 2.51 2.17
C PHE A 43 5.26 3.21 3.04
N ILE A 44 5.51 4.50 2.81
CA ILE A 44 6.51 5.26 3.57
C ILE A 44 5.86 6.52 4.12
N HIS A 45 5.66 6.57 5.44
CA HIS A 45 5.22 7.77 6.15
C HIS A 45 6.43 8.50 6.73
N TRP A 46 6.84 9.57 6.07
CA TRP A 46 8.00 10.37 6.45
C TRP A 46 7.73 11.85 6.22
N GLY A 47 8.09 12.70 7.19
CA GLY A 47 7.82 14.12 7.16
C GLY A 47 8.17 14.81 8.47
N LEU A 48 7.63 16.01 8.72
CA LEU A 48 7.93 16.79 9.91
C LEU A 48 7.60 16.07 11.23
N TYR A 49 6.56 15.25 11.23
CA TYR A 49 6.17 14.44 12.38
C TYR A 49 7.23 13.41 12.80
N SER A 50 8.18 13.09 11.92
CA SER A 50 9.34 12.26 12.28
C SER A 50 10.35 12.98 13.20
N VAL A 51 10.26 14.31 13.33
CA VAL A 51 11.13 15.08 14.25
C VAL A 51 10.72 14.82 15.70
N PRO A 52 9.48 15.10 16.15
CA PRO A 52 9.04 14.72 17.48
C PRO A 52 8.90 13.20 17.60
N ALA A 53 8.49 12.52 16.55
CA ALA A 53 8.37 11.06 16.44
C ALA A 53 7.66 10.45 17.66
N PHE A 54 6.53 11.01 18.06
CA PHE A 54 5.87 10.62 19.31
C PHE A 54 4.35 10.53 19.14
N ALA A 55 3.81 9.44 19.61
CA ALA A 55 2.40 9.25 19.91
C ALA A 55 2.27 8.35 21.15
N PRO A 56 1.17 8.38 21.90
CA PRO A 56 0.89 7.37 22.91
C PRO A 56 0.78 5.98 22.27
N LYS A 57 0.96 4.93 23.04
CA LYS A 57 0.74 3.56 22.54
C LYS A 57 -0.74 3.31 22.31
N ARG A 58 -1.08 2.55 21.27
CA ARG A 58 -2.48 2.24 20.93
C ARG A 58 -3.31 1.70 22.11
N LYS A 59 -2.72 0.89 22.96
CA LYS A 59 -3.37 0.34 24.17
C LYS A 59 -3.72 1.38 25.23
N ASP A 60 -3.09 2.55 25.18
CA ASP A 60 -3.21 3.60 26.20
C ASP A 60 -4.20 4.71 25.77
N VAL A 61 -4.80 4.61 24.60
CA VAL A 61 -5.73 5.61 24.05
C VAL A 61 -7.01 4.98 23.50
N ALA A 62 -8.10 5.74 23.55
CA ALA A 62 -9.43 5.29 23.12
C ALA A 62 -9.62 5.32 21.59
N GLN A 63 -8.97 6.28 20.92
CA GLN A 63 -9.10 6.49 19.49
C GLN A 63 -7.82 6.08 18.75
N THR A 64 -7.96 5.37 17.65
CA THR A 64 -6.83 4.86 16.86
C THR A 64 -5.90 6.00 16.39
N GLY A 65 -6.48 7.12 15.91
CA GLY A 65 -5.70 8.26 15.42
C GLY A 65 -4.78 8.92 16.45
N GLU A 66 -5.08 8.84 17.75
CA GLU A 66 -4.20 9.35 18.81
C GLU A 66 -2.88 8.57 18.90
N ALA A 67 -2.85 7.31 18.47
CA ALA A 67 -1.66 6.47 18.47
C ALA A 67 -0.78 6.68 17.22
N TYR A 68 -1.14 7.58 16.32
CA TYR A 68 -0.44 7.84 15.07
C TYR A 68 0.52 9.03 15.20
N ALA A 69 1.83 8.78 15.08
CA ALA A 69 2.84 9.82 15.20
C ALA A 69 2.73 10.89 14.09
N GLU A 70 2.24 10.53 12.92
CA GLU A 70 1.98 11.45 11.81
C GLU A 70 0.85 12.44 12.11
N TRP A 71 0.05 12.17 13.12
CA TRP A 71 -0.99 13.09 13.62
C TRP A 71 -0.49 14.03 14.73
N TYR A 72 0.80 14.01 15.05
CA TYR A 72 1.38 14.89 16.07
C TYR A 72 1.00 16.36 15.88
N GLY A 73 1.04 16.88 14.64
CA GLY A 73 0.68 18.26 14.29
C GLY A 73 -0.77 18.64 14.60
N HIS A 74 -1.65 17.65 14.71
CA HIS A 74 -3.05 17.81 15.15
C HIS A 74 -3.15 17.77 16.68
N PHE A 75 -2.60 16.73 17.30
CA PHE A 75 -2.83 16.46 18.74
C PHE A 75 -2.00 17.34 19.69
N TYR A 76 -0.86 17.89 19.26
CA TYR A 76 -0.04 18.76 20.12
C TYR A 76 -0.78 20.05 20.54
N ARG A 77 -1.88 20.40 19.87
CA ARG A 77 -2.74 21.58 20.15
C ARG A 77 -3.87 21.29 21.11
N GLN A 78 -4.14 20.04 21.41
CA GLN A 78 -5.25 19.62 22.25
C GLN A 78 -4.84 19.68 23.71
N GLU A 79 -5.15 20.80 24.37
CA GLU A 79 -4.79 21.07 25.75
C GLU A 79 -5.19 19.94 26.70
N GLY A 80 -4.23 19.49 27.51
CA GLY A 80 -4.40 18.39 28.45
C GLY A 80 -4.23 16.99 27.83
N GLY A 81 -4.12 16.87 26.50
CA GLY A 81 -3.87 15.61 25.80
C GLY A 81 -2.45 15.08 26.03
N VAL A 82 -2.24 13.79 25.75
CA VAL A 82 -0.92 13.14 25.95
C VAL A 82 0.16 13.79 25.08
N VAL A 83 -0.14 14.04 23.81
CA VAL A 83 0.81 14.65 22.86
C VAL A 83 1.08 16.12 23.23
N TRP A 84 0.04 16.85 23.68
CA TRP A 84 0.19 18.23 24.18
C TRP A 84 1.12 18.30 25.40
N ASN A 85 0.93 17.41 26.39
CA ASN A 85 1.79 17.33 27.59
C ASN A 85 3.25 16.99 27.20
N TYR A 86 3.45 16.00 26.31
CA TYR A 86 4.75 15.64 25.79
C TYR A 86 5.43 16.83 25.10
N HIS A 87 4.69 17.55 24.25
CA HIS A 87 5.22 18.69 23.53
C HIS A 87 5.73 19.78 24.48
N ARG A 88 4.92 20.17 25.46
CA ARG A 88 5.28 21.19 26.47
C ARG A 88 6.50 20.77 27.29
N GLN A 89 6.55 19.51 27.66
CA GLN A 89 7.66 18.99 28.48
C GLN A 89 9.00 18.99 27.71
N HIS A 90 8.97 18.67 26.40
CA HIS A 90 10.19 18.45 25.62
C HIS A 90 10.61 19.65 24.79
N TYR A 91 9.66 20.44 24.34
CA TYR A 91 9.90 21.58 23.41
C TYR A 91 9.50 22.94 24.03
N GLY A 92 8.68 22.94 25.07
CA GLY A 92 8.16 24.17 25.70
C GLY A 92 6.94 24.74 24.98
N ASP A 93 6.41 25.84 25.55
CA ASP A 93 5.17 26.46 25.08
C ASP A 93 5.32 27.29 23.80
N HIS A 94 6.55 27.70 23.46
CA HIS A 94 6.82 28.62 22.38
C HIS A 94 7.11 27.92 21.04
N VAL A 95 7.55 26.67 21.08
CA VAL A 95 7.81 25.88 19.87
C VAL A 95 6.49 25.45 19.25
N LYS A 96 6.37 25.66 17.96
CA LYS A 96 5.21 25.22 17.17
C LYS A 96 5.59 24.05 16.28
N TYR A 97 4.60 23.33 15.80
CA TYR A 97 4.83 22.23 14.86
C TYR A 97 5.63 22.67 13.61
N GLN A 98 5.36 23.88 13.13
CA GLN A 98 6.03 24.47 11.97
C GLN A 98 7.53 24.69 12.19
N ASP A 99 7.98 24.87 13.43
CA ASP A 99 9.41 25.05 13.74
C ASP A 99 10.22 23.77 13.48
N PHE A 100 9.56 22.60 13.46
CA PHE A 100 10.20 21.34 13.11
C PHE A 100 10.68 21.27 11.67
N ALA A 101 10.18 22.11 10.77
CA ALA A 101 10.64 22.15 9.38
C ALA A 101 12.15 22.43 9.27
N SER A 102 12.68 23.31 10.14
CA SER A 102 14.11 23.59 10.21
C SER A 102 14.96 22.45 10.81
N SER A 103 14.31 21.54 11.55
CA SER A 103 14.95 20.41 12.21
C SER A 103 14.82 19.11 11.42
N PHE A 104 13.97 19.06 10.41
CA PHE A 104 13.87 17.94 9.49
C PHE A 104 14.99 18.02 8.46
N LYS A 105 16.12 17.34 8.71
CA LYS A 105 17.36 17.50 7.95
C LYS A 105 17.61 16.41 6.91
N ALA A 106 17.08 15.20 7.13
CA ALA A 106 17.31 14.06 6.26
C ALA A 106 18.79 13.81 5.89
N GLU A 107 19.72 14.11 6.83
CA GLU A 107 21.16 14.10 6.61
C GLU A 107 21.73 12.72 6.28
N LEU A 108 21.04 11.65 6.72
CA LEU A 108 21.40 10.27 6.47
C LEU A 108 20.49 9.60 5.42
N PHE A 109 19.61 10.38 4.77
CA PHE A 109 18.77 9.84 3.71
C PHE A 109 19.59 9.44 2.49
N ASP A 110 19.69 8.14 2.27
CA ASP A 110 20.27 7.54 1.08
C ASP A 110 19.17 6.82 0.28
N PRO A 111 18.69 7.42 -0.81
CA PRO A 111 17.62 6.83 -1.62
C PRO A 111 18.03 5.50 -2.27
N ALA A 112 19.32 5.26 -2.52
CA ALA A 112 19.79 4.00 -3.08
C ALA A 112 19.71 2.87 -2.04
N GLN A 113 20.08 3.12 -0.80
CA GLN A 113 19.92 2.16 0.30
C GLN A 113 18.43 1.84 0.54
N TRP A 114 17.57 2.84 0.52
CA TRP A 114 16.12 2.62 0.65
C TRP A 114 15.59 1.75 -0.48
N ALA A 115 15.94 2.06 -1.73
CA ALA A 115 15.52 1.28 -2.89
C ALA A 115 16.02 -0.17 -2.84
N GLU A 116 17.27 -0.38 -2.40
CA GLU A 116 17.85 -1.72 -2.22
C GLU A 116 17.11 -2.51 -1.12
N LEU A 117 16.81 -1.89 0.03
CA LEU A 117 16.06 -2.51 1.11
C LEU A 117 14.65 -2.92 0.64
N ILE A 118 13.95 -2.02 -0.06
CA ILE A 118 12.61 -2.27 -0.61
C ILE A 118 12.67 -3.43 -1.62
N ARG A 119 13.66 -3.46 -2.51
CA ARG A 119 13.85 -4.60 -3.42
C ARG A 119 14.11 -5.91 -2.66
N LYS A 120 14.97 -5.87 -1.64
CA LYS A 120 15.28 -7.05 -0.80
C LYS A 120 14.08 -7.53 0.02
N SER A 121 13.13 -6.66 0.35
CA SER A 121 11.88 -7.05 1.01
C SER A 121 10.95 -7.86 0.11
N GLY A 122 11.19 -7.87 -1.21
CA GLY A 122 10.32 -8.48 -2.20
C GLY A 122 9.20 -7.55 -2.71
N ALA A 123 9.10 -6.32 -2.21
CA ALA A 123 8.09 -5.38 -2.69
C ALA A 123 8.28 -5.02 -4.16
N ARG A 124 7.18 -4.84 -4.88
CA ARG A 124 7.14 -4.54 -6.30
C ARG A 124 6.76 -3.09 -6.59
N TYR A 125 6.22 -2.40 -5.62
CA TYR A 125 5.88 -0.98 -5.69
C TYR A 125 6.11 -0.32 -4.33
N THR A 126 6.17 1.00 -4.35
CA THR A 126 6.33 1.84 -3.16
C THR A 126 5.38 3.01 -3.25
N THR A 127 4.78 3.41 -2.14
CA THR A 127 3.98 4.62 -2.02
C THR A 127 4.63 5.54 -0.99
N LEU A 128 5.17 6.68 -1.42
CA LEU A 128 5.74 7.69 -0.53
C LEU A 128 4.69 8.73 -0.16
N VAL A 129 4.55 9.06 1.10
CA VAL A 129 3.78 10.25 1.53
C VAL A 129 4.50 11.49 1.01
N SER A 130 3.99 12.07 -0.08
CA SER A 130 4.56 13.28 -0.66
C SER A 130 4.15 14.53 0.12
N LYS A 131 2.92 14.55 0.63
CA LYS A 131 2.37 15.60 1.50
C LYS A 131 1.33 14.96 2.43
N HIS A 132 1.50 15.08 3.74
CA HIS A 132 0.51 14.67 4.73
C HIS A 132 -0.47 15.83 5.04
N HIS A 133 -1.35 15.67 6.03
CA HIS A 133 -2.35 16.68 6.43
C HIS A 133 -1.74 17.97 7.00
N ASP A 134 -0.44 17.99 7.32
CA ASP A 134 0.31 19.18 7.72
C ASP A 134 0.65 20.11 6.53
N GLY A 135 0.42 19.65 5.30
CA GLY A 135 0.66 20.41 4.08
C GLY A 135 2.12 20.55 3.68
N TYR A 136 3.08 19.98 4.46
CA TYR A 136 4.50 20.03 4.13
C TYR A 136 4.83 19.09 2.98
N CYS A 137 5.38 19.64 1.90
CA CYS A 137 5.65 18.91 0.66
C CYS A 137 7.07 18.34 0.62
N LEU A 138 7.21 17.05 0.28
CA LEU A 138 8.52 16.41 0.08
C LEU A 138 9.11 16.65 -1.33
N TRP A 139 8.60 17.65 -2.05
CA TRP A 139 9.05 18.08 -3.39
C TRP A 139 8.95 19.61 -3.52
N PRO A 140 9.65 20.25 -4.50
CA PRO A 140 9.63 21.70 -4.69
C PRO A 140 8.31 22.20 -5.29
N SER A 141 7.23 22.12 -4.51
CA SER A 141 5.91 22.57 -4.97
C SER A 141 5.82 24.09 -5.01
N LYS A 142 5.47 24.65 -6.16
CA LYS A 142 5.20 26.08 -6.29
C LYS A 142 3.92 26.55 -5.59
N TYR A 143 3.06 25.60 -5.17
CA TYR A 143 1.84 25.86 -4.40
C TYR A 143 2.08 25.82 -2.89
N ALA A 144 3.27 25.42 -2.44
CA ALA A 144 3.69 25.34 -1.04
C ALA A 144 5.00 26.09 -0.82
N TRP A 145 5.05 27.37 -1.24
CA TRP A 145 6.24 28.20 -1.06
C TRP A 145 6.64 28.28 0.40
N ASN A 146 7.94 28.09 0.68
CA ASN A 146 8.53 28.05 2.02
C ASN A 146 7.88 27.00 2.96
N TRP A 147 7.20 26.00 2.38
CA TRP A 147 6.59 24.88 3.10
C TRP A 147 6.82 23.55 2.34
N ASN A 148 8.07 23.35 1.91
CA ASN A 148 8.52 22.16 1.20
C ASN A 148 9.99 21.87 1.50
N THR A 149 10.43 20.64 1.21
CA THR A 149 11.79 20.15 1.53
C THR A 149 12.93 20.87 0.79
N VAL A 150 12.65 21.60 -0.27
CA VAL A 150 13.68 22.35 -1.01
C VAL A 150 13.86 23.74 -0.40
N ASP A 151 12.78 24.42 -0.04
CA ASP A 151 12.81 25.76 0.53
C ASP A 151 13.27 25.77 2.00
N ILE A 152 12.81 24.80 2.80
CA ILE A 152 13.13 24.71 4.23
C ILE A 152 13.29 23.23 4.64
N GLY A 153 14.32 22.95 5.43
CA GLY A 153 14.62 21.60 5.92
C GLY A 153 15.83 21.00 5.22
N PRO A 154 15.72 19.85 4.53
CA PRO A 154 16.87 19.16 3.93
C PRO A 154 17.42 19.81 2.67
N HIS A 155 16.72 20.76 2.06
CA HIS A 155 17.05 21.37 0.77
C HIS A 155 17.23 20.35 -0.36
N ARG A 156 16.34 19.35 -0.41
CA ARG A 156 16.38 18.22 -1.34
C ARG A 156 14.99 17.94 -1.92
N ASP A 157 14.95 17.47 -3.17
CA ASP A 157 13.76 16.89 -3.80
C ASP A 157 13.68 15.41 -3.44
N ILE A 158 13.09 15.11 -2.30
CA ILE A 158 12.97 13.74 -1.76
C ILE A 158 12.18 12.83 -2.72
N CYS A 159 11.07 13.34 -3.29
CA CYS A 159 10.26 12.58 -4.23
C CYS A 159 11.04 12.19 -5.49
N GLY A 160 11.79 13.15 -6.07
CA GLY A 160 12.59 12.92 -7.27
C GLY A 160 13.78 11.99 -7.05
N GLU A 161 14.47 12.15 -5.93
CA GLU A 161 15.62 11.31 -5.57
C GLU A 161 15.19 9.86 -5.32
N LEU A 162 14.13 9.63 -4.52
CA LEU A 162 13.63 8.29 -4.25
C LEU A 162 13.10 7.63 -5.52
N LYS A 163 12.29 8.35 -6.33
CA LYS A 163 11.82 7.85 -7.62
C LYS A 163 12.97 7.33 -8.49
N SER A 164 14.02 8.15 -8.62
CA SER A 164 15.17 7.81 -9.46
C SER A 164 15.92 6.57 -8.97
N ALA A 165 15.98 6.35 -7.66
CA ALA A 165 16.59 5.15 -7.07
C ALA A 165 15.71 3.91 -7.28
N LEU A 166 14.40 4.02 -7.05
CA LEU A 166 13.45 2.90 -7.23
C LEU A 166 13.37 2.43 -8.69
N GLU A 167 13.46 3.35 -9.67
CA GLU A 167 13.48 3.00 -11.09
C GLU A 167 14.69 2.12 -11.47
N LYS A 168 15.87 2.36 -10.87
CA LYS A 168 17.05 1.52 -11.07
C LYS A 168 16.83 0.09 -10.55
N GLU A 169 16.10 -0.05 -9.47
CA GLU A 169 15.72 -1.34 -8.87
C GLU A 169 14.46 -1.94 -9.49
N LYS A 170 13.87 -1.31 -10.52
CA LYS A 170 12.63 -1.74 -11.21
C LYS A 170 11.41 -1.82 -10.30
N ILE A 171 11.37 -1.01 -9.27
CA ILE A 171 10.25 -0.88 -8.34
C ILE A 171 9.36 0.26 -8.82
N ARG A 172 8.05 0.04 -8.83
CA ARG A 172 7.10 1.07 -9.24
C ARG A 172 6.97 2.13 -8.17
N PHE A 173 6.98 3.39 -8.59
CA PHE A 173 6.87 4.53 -7.70
C PHE A 173 5.44 5.04 -7.61
N GLY A 174 4.93 5.15 -6.40
CA GLY A 174 3.65 5.74 -6.04
C GLY A 174 3.82 6.91 -5.09
N LEU A 175 2.81 7.76 -5.07
CA LEU A 175 2.73 8.93 -4.21
C LEU A 175 1.40 8.94 -3.45
N TYR A 176 1.47 9.20 -2.16
CA TYR A 176 0.32 9.57 -1.34
C TYR A 176 0.20 11.09 -1.32
N TYR A 177 -1.02 11.59 -1.36
CA TYR A 177 -1.34 13.00 -1.29
C TYR A 177 -2.55 13.23 -0.40
N SER A 178 -2.39 14.06 0.65
CA SER A 178 -3.52 14.49 1.46
C SER A 178 -4.35 15.54 0.73
N LEU A 179 -5.65 15.28 0.57
CA LEU A 179 -6.63 16.24 0.06
C LEU A 179 -6.90 17.35 1.09
N TYR A 180 -6.68 17.07 2.38
CA TYR A 180 -6.89 17.98 3.50
C TYR A 180 -5.58 18.60 3.99
N GLU A 181 -5.62 19.83 4.44
CA GLU A 181 -4.51 20.52 5.13
C GLU A 181 -5.02 21.21 6.40
N TRP A 182 -4.53 20.80 7.56
CA TRP A 182 -4.98 21.31 8.86
C TRP A 182 -4.87 22.83 9.02
N ASP A 183 -3.80 23.41 8.45
CA ASP A 183 -3.42 24.81 8.66
C ASP A 183 -3.67 25.72 7.45
N ARG A 184 -4.41 25.24 6.46
CA ARG A 184 -4.74 26.02 5.27
C ARG A 184 -6.06 26.80 5.48
N PRO A 185 -6.01 28.13 5.69
CA PRO A 185 -7.23 28.92 5.93
C PRO A 185 -8.25 28.80 4.79
N LEU A 186 -7.77 28.70 3.55
CA LEU A 186 -8.61 28.64 2.35
C LEU A 186 -9.63 27.48 2.38
N ILE A 187 -9.31 26.35 3.02
CA ILE A 187 -10.26 25.22 3.19
C ILE A 187 -11.51 25.68 3.95
N LYS A 188 -11.30 26.46 5.02
CA LYS A 188 -12.40 26.97 5.87
C LYS A 188 -13.16 28.14 5.24
N GLU A 189 -12.47 28.92 4.39
CA GLU A 189 -13.05 30.06 3.70
C GLU A 189 -13.90 29.62 2.50
N SER A 190 -13.37 28.71 1.68
CA SER A 190 -14.04 28.16 0.50
C SER A 190 -13.33 26.88 0.02
N ILE A 191 -14.01 25.74 0.22
CA ILE A 191 -13.50 24.46 -0.24
C ILE A 191 -13.37 24.40 -1.77
N GLU A 192 -14.28 25.03 -2.50
CA GLU A 192 -14.25 25.11 -3.97
C GLU A 192 -12.99 25.85 -4.45
N ARG A 193 -12.69 27.02 -3.86
CA ARG A 193 -11.46 27.75 -4.19
C ARG A 193 -10.21 26.97 -3.80
N TYR A 194 -10.21 26.32 -2.63
CA TYR A 194 -9.12 25.46 -2.23
C TYR A 194 -8.88 24.33 -3.27
N ALA A 195 -9.94 23.65 -3.68
CA ALA A 195 -9.84 22.58 -4.67
C ALA A 195 -9.30 23.11 -6.01
N LEU A 196 -9.86 24.18 -6.55
CA LEU A 196 -9.53 24.66 -7.89
C LEU A 196 -8.25 25.50 -7.98
N GLU A 197 -7.92 26.28 -6.93
CA GLU A 197 -6.79 27.21 -6.94
C GLU A 197 -5.53 26.61 -6.30
N HIS A 198 -5.65 25.56 -5.46
CA HIS A 198 -4.52 24.96 -4.74
C HIS A 198 -4.41 23.44 -4.95
N MET A 199 -5.38 22.66 -4.49
CA MET A 199 -5.29 21.19 -4.41
C MET A 199 -5.10 20.53 -5.79
N ILE A 200 -6.02 20.77 -6.73
CA ILE A 200 -5.97 20.18 -8.07
C ILE A 200 -4.72 20.62 -8.87
N PRO A 201 -4.38 21.92 -8.91
CA PRO A 201 -3.14 22.36 -9.55
C PRO A 201 -1.89 21.72 -8.93
N GLN A 202 -1.84 21.54 -7.60
CA GLN A 202 -0.73 20.89 -6.91
C GLN A 202 -0.65 19.39 -7.21
N MET A 203 -1.78 18.67 -7.24
CA MET A 203 -1.82 17.27 -7.67
C MET A 203 -1.38 17.10 -9.13
N LYS A 204 -1.82 17.98 -10.03
CA LYS A 204 -1.39 17.97 -11.43
C LYS A 204 0.11 18.24 -11.57
N GLU A 205 0.66 19.15 -10.76
CA GLU A 205 2.11 19.40 -10.67
C GLU A 205 2.85 18.11 -10.27
N LEU A 206 2.41 17.47 -9.19
CA LEU A 206 3.00 16.24 -8.66
C LEU A 206 2.98 15.11 -9.71
N VAL A 207 1.84 14.88 -10.36
CA VAL A 207 1.70 13.87 -11.42
C VAL A 207 2.60 14.16 -12.62
N ASN A 208 2.67 15.41 -13.06
CA ASN A 208 3.48 15.80 -14.22
C ASN A 208 4.98 15.71 -13.95
N LEU A 209 5.44 16.07 -12.73
CA LEU A 209 6.86 16.01 -12.36
C LEU A 209 7.35 14.57 -12.19
N TYR A 210 6.59 13.75 -11.52
CA TYR A 210 7.09 12.41 -11.10
C TYR A 210 6.48 11.24 -11.84
N GLN A 211 5.42 11.44 -12.59
CA GLN A 211 4.77 10.40 -13.41
C GLN A 211 4.54 9.09 -12.64
N PRO A 212 3.88 9.12 -11.47
CA PRO A 212 3.76 7.97 -10.60
C PRO A 212 2.95 6.82 -11.22
N ASN A 213 3.14 5.62 -10.66
CA ASN A 213 2.30 4.45 -10.96
C ASN A 213 1.08 4.36 -10.04
N ILE A 214 1.15 4.96 -8.85
CA ILE A 214 0.07 5.03 -7.86
C ILE A 214 -0.12 6.48 -7.45
N LEU A 215 -1.36 6.93 -7.40
CA LEU A 215 -1.75 8.13 -6.68
C LEU A 215 -2.75 7.72 -5.59
N PHE A 216 -2.28 7.71 -4.36
CA PHE A 216 -3.05 7.39 -3.17
C PHE A 216 -3.49 8.69 -2.52
N THR A 217 -4.78 8.98 -2.49
CA THR A 217 -5.36 10.14 -1.81
C THR A 217 -5.87 9.79 -0.43
N ASP A 218 -5.98 10.79 0.46
CA ASP A 218 -6.47 10.66 1.81
C ASP A 218 -6.96 12.02 2.34
N GLY A 219 -7.66 12.03 3.48
CA GLY A 219 -8.19 13.27 4.04
C GLY A 219 -9.49 13.74 3.38
N GLU A 220 -10.29 12.81 2.87
CA GLU A 220 -11.53 13.01 2.15
C GLU A 220 -12.77 13.26 3.06
N TRP A 221 -12.60 13.27 4.37
CA TRP A 221 -13.67 13.04 5.36
C TRP A 221 -14.79 14.08 5.39
N ASP A 222 -14.47 15.37 5.25
CA ASP A 222 -15.38 16.48 5.53
C ASP A 222 -16.15 16.96 4.28
N TYR A 223 -15.67 16.59 3.08
CA TYR A 223 -16.20 17.10 1.83
C TYR A 223 -16.45 15.96 0.84
N ASP A 224 -17.57 16.04 0.11
CA ASP A 224 -17.87 15.07 -0.93
C ASP A 224 -17.01 15.28 -2.20
N SER A 225 -17.04 14.29 -3.09
CA SER A 225 -16.24 14.29 -4.31
C SER A 225 -16.58 15.41 -5.29
N SER A 226 -17.79 15.94 -5.23
CA SER A 226 -18.23 17.06 -6.08
C SER A 226 -17.63 18.37 -5.53
N GLN A 227 -17.65 18.57 -4.21
CA GLN A 227 -17.06 19.75 -3.55
C GLN A 227 -15.53 19.79 -3.74
N LEU A 228 -14.88 18.64 -3.79
CA LEU A 228 -13.43 18.50 -4.05
C LEU A 228 -13.08 18.53 -5.54
N HIS A 229 -14.04 18.57 -6.44
CA HIS A 229 -13.83 18.45 -7.89
C HIS A 229 -12.99 17.22 -8.28
N SER A 230 -13.18 16.13 -7.56
CA SER A 230 -12.39 14.91 -7.73
C SER A 230 -12.64 14.23 -9.07
N MET A 231 -13.89 14.29 -9.56
CA MET A 231 -14.25 13.68 -10.84
C MET A 231 -13.60 14.40 -12.02
N GLU A 232 -13.50 15.72 -12.00
CA GLU A 232 -12.81 16.52 -13.01
C GLU A 232 -11.31 16.28 -13.01
N PHE A 233 -10.72 16.12 -11.82
CA PHE A 233 -9.30 15.73 -11.70
C PHE A 233 -9.06 14.34 -12.26
N LEU A 234 -9.88 13.35 -11.93
CA LEU A 234 -9.77 11.98 -12.44
C LEU A 234 -10.02 11.91 -13.95
N GLN A 235 -10.96 12.68 -14.46
CA GLN A 235 -11.19 12.81 -15.91
C GLN A 235 -9.91 13.27 -16.62
N TRP A 236 -9.27 14.35 -16.12
CA TRP A 236 -7.98 14.81 -16.65
C TRP A 236 -6.89 13.72 -16.52
N LEU A 237 -6.81 13.06 -15.35
CA LEU A 237 -5.80 12.06 -15.09
C LEU A 237 -5.87 10.88 -16.05
N PHE A 238 -7.08 10.43 -16.39
CA PHE A 238 -7.31 9.26 -17.22
C PHE A 238 -7.37 9.55 -18.72
N ASN A 239 -7.62 10.79 -19.12
CA ASN A 239 -7.70 11.17 -20.54
C ASN A 239 -6.43 11.84 -21.04
N GLU A 240 -5.83 12.73 -20.25
CA GLU A 240 -4.84 13.70 -20.72
C GLU A 240 -3.44 13.49 -20.13
N SER A 241 -3.34 12.92 -18.90
CA SER A 241 -2.05 12.79 -18.27
C SER A 241 -1.12 11.80 -18.97
N SER A 242 0.19 12.01 -18.86
CA SER A 242 1.20 11.08 -19.41
C SER A 242 1.21 9.70 -18.72
N VAL A 243 0.52 9.56 -17.61
CA VAL A 243 0.45 8.32 -16.82
C VAL A 243 -0.88 7.57 -16.99
N ARG A 244 -1.80 8.09 -17.79
CA ARG A 244 -3.17 7.57 -17.94
C ARG A 244 -3.29 6.06 -18.14
N ASP A 245 -2.33 5.44 -18.82
CA ASP A 245 -2.38 4.00 -19.14
C ASP A 245 -1.82 3.11 -18.03
N LYS A 246 -1.05 3.68 -17.10
CA LYS A 246 -0.32 2.91 -16.08
C LYS A 246 -0.74 3.21 -14.64
N ILE A 247 -1.30 4.40 -14.37
CA ILE A 247 -1.60 4.85 -13.02
C ILE A 247 -2.77 4.09 -12.41
N VAL A 248 -2.65 3.73 -11.15
CA VAL A 248 -3.76 3.28 -10.32
C VAL A 248 -4.06 4.32 -9.26
N VAL A 249 -5.32 4.41 -8.86
CA VAL A 249 -5.80 5.28 -7.80
C VAL A 249 -6.61 4.47 -6.79
N ASN A 250 -6.68 4.95 -5.57
CA ASN A 250 -7.51 4.37 -4.53
C ASN A 250 -8.96 4.89 -4.57
N ASP A 251 -9.71 4.65 -3.50
CA ASP A 251 -11.13 5.00 -3.35
C ASP A 251 -11.40 6.23 -2.44
N ARG A 252 -10.37 7.04 -2.10
CA ARG A 252 -10.47 8.15 -1.15
C ARG A 252 -10.49 9.49 -1.87
N TRP A 253 -11.60 9.81 -2.53
CA TRP A 253 -11.76 10.99 -3.38
C TRP A 253 -12.83 11.98 -2.88
N GLY A 254 -13.50 11.66 -1.78
CA GLY A 254 -14.54 12.40 -1.13
C GLY A 254 -15.22 11.55 -0.06
N SER A 255 -15.94 12.14 0.87
CA SER A 255 -16.64 11.44 1.95
C SER A 255 -17.69 10.43 1.45
N ASP A 256 -18.09 10.55 0.18
CA ASP A 256 -19.05 9.70 -0.53
C ASP A 256 -18.42 8.56 -1.33
N THR A 257 -17.08 8.44 -1.40
CA THR A 257 -16.42 7.55 -2.37
C THR A 257 -15.87 6.26 -1.81
N ARG A 258 -15.50 6.23 -0.52
CA ARG A 258 -14.86 5.06 0.10
C ARG A 258 -15.70 3.80 -0.04
N SER A 259 -15.10 2.71 -0.54
CA SER A 259 -15.76 1.44 -0.87
C SER A 259 -16.89 1.52 -1.92
N ARG A 260 -16.98 2.62 -2.66
CA ARG A 260 -18.01 2.83 -3.70
C ARG A 260 -17.42 3.20 -5.05
N HIS A 261 -16.56 4.21 -5.08
CA HIS A 261 -16.07 4.85 -6.31
C HIS A 261 -14.54 4.96 -6.33
N GLY A 262 -14.00 5.27 -7.50
CA GLY A 262 -12.56 5.44 -7.72
C GLY A 262 -11.88 4.17 -8.25
N GLY A 263 -10.72 3.84 -7.71
CA GLY A 263 -9.93 2.71 -8.19
C GLY A 263 -10.08 1.45 -7.34
N TYR A 264 -9.00 1.05 -6.66
CA TYR A 264 -9.03 -0.06 -5.72
C TYR A 264 -9.51 0.40 -4.34
N PHE A 265 -10.15 -0.50 -3.60
CA PHE A 265 -10.62 -0.23 -2.25
C PHE A 265 -9.48 -0.31 -1.23
N THR A 266 -9.55 0.50 -0.20
CA THR A 266 -8.54 0.56 0.85
C THR A 266 -9.08 0.11 2.20
N THR A 267 -8.25 -0.65 2.95
CA THR A 267 -8.47 -1.00 4.34
C THR A 267 -7.28 -0.51 5.17
N GLU A 268 -7.47 -0.32 6.46
CA GLU A 268 -6.43 0.03 7.41
C GLU A 268 -6.52 -0.86 8.65
N TYR A 269 -5.43 -1.53 9.02
CA TYR A 269 -5.35 -2.41 10.18
C TYR A 269 -6.47 -3.47 10.26
N GLY A 270 -6.93 -3.94 9.09
CA GLY A 270 -8.03 -4.90 9.00
C GLY A 270 -9.41 -4.28 9.24
N GLU A 271 -9.48 -3.00 9.58
CA GLU A 271 -10.74 -2.27 9.66
C GLU A 271 -11.18 -1.92 8.24
N VAL A 272 -12.14 -2.70 7.79
CA VAL A 272 -12.83 -2.41 6.55
C VAL A 272 -13.85 -1.33 6.89
N TYR A 273 -13.60 -0.09 6.48
CA TYR A 273 -14.66 0.93 6.40
C TYR A 273 -15.59 0.60 5.24
N ILE A 274 -16.03 -0.65 5.20
CA ILE A 274 -17.06 -1.09 4.29
C ILE A 274 -18.36 -0.81 5.03
N ASP A 275 -19.11 0.15 4.51
CA ASP A 275 -20.51 0.31 4.85
C ASP A 275 -21.19 -1.07 4.71
N ARG A 276 -22.11 -1.42 5.61
CA ARG A 276 -22.72 -2.76 5.74
C ARG A 276 -23.39 -3.30 4.47
N GLU A 277 -23.40 -2.51 3.40
CA GLU A 277 -23.92 -2.84 2.07
C GLU A 277 -22.84 -3.26 1.05
N PHE A 278 -21.63 -3.64 1.50
CA PHE A 278 -20.65 -4.22 0.60
C PHE A 278 -21.26 -5.45 -0.07
N ASP A 279 -21.55 -5.31 -1.36
CA ASP A 279 -21.97 -6.43 -2.20
C ASP A 279 -20.75 -7.32 -2.47
N PRO A 280 -20.65 -8.52 -1.86
CA PRO A 280 -19.55 -9.43 -2.10
C PRO A 280 -19.46 -9.93 -3.54
N SER A 281 -20.47 -9.65 -4.39
CA SER A 281 -20.44 -9.93 -5.83
C SER A 281 -19.62 -8.90 -6.60
N ILE A 282 -19.39 -7.70 -6.04
CA ILE A 282 -18.50 -6.70 -6.59
C ILE A 282 -17.07 -7.08 -6.20
N GLN A 283 -16.44 -7.93 -7.01
CA GLN A 283 -15.02 -8.33 -6.84
C GLN A 283 -14.08 -7.17 -7.23
N ARG A 284 -14.18 -6.02 -6.54
CA ARG A 284 -13.23 -4.93 -6.74
C ARG A 284 -11.92 -5.26 -6.03
N LYS A 285 -10.79 -4.95 -6.69
CA LYS A 285 -9.47 -5.06 -6.09
C LYS A 285 -9.38 -4.20 -4.85
N TRP A 286 -8.72 -4.70 -3.82
CA TRP A 286 -8.51 -3.99 -2.56
C TRP A 286 -7.07 -4.09 -2.08
N GLU A 287 -6.68 -3.20 -1.18
CA GLU A 287 -5.35 -3.12 -0.61
C GLU A 287 -5.44 -2.88 0.90
N GLU A 288 -4.77 -3.72 1.67
CA GLU A 288 -4.56 -3.52 3.10
C GLU A 288 -3.37 -2.60 3.32
N ASN A 289 -3.58 -1.54 4.08
CA ASN A 289 -2.58 -0.54 4.45
C ASN A 289 -2.38 -0.56 5.95
N ARG A 290 -1.17 -0.90 6.42
CA ARG A 290 -0.87 -0.86 7.85
C ARG A 290 0.61 -0.79 8.13
N GLY A 291 0.97 -0.29 9.33
CA GLY A 291 2.33 -0.29 9.85
C GLY A 291 2.82 -1.70 10.22
N ILE A 292 4.14 -1.87 10.25
CA ILE A 292 4.78 -2.98 10.96
C ILE A 292 4.50 -2.84 12.47
N GLY A 293 4.49 -1.60 12.98
CA GLY A 293 3.98 -1.21 14.29
C GLY A 293 2.53 -0.74 14.25
N HIS A 294 2.12 0.02 15.25
CA HIS A 294 0.76 0.57 15.36
C HIS A 294 0.63 1.98 14.78
N SER A 295 1.74 2.68 14.56
CA SER A 295 1.80 4.00 13.94
C SER A 295 2.28 3.89 12.50
N PHE A 296 1.80 4.77 11.61
CA PHE A 296 2.36 4.88 10.26
C PHE A 296 3.67 5.67 10.28
N GLY A 297 3.70 6.86 10.87
CA GLY A 297 4.94 7.58 11.13
C GLY A 297 5.78 6.92 12.22
N TYR A 298 7.11 7.13 12.20
CA TYR A 298 7.99 6.63 13.27
C TYR A 298 7.52 7.12 14.63
N ASN A 299 7.27 6.18 15.54
CA ASN A 299 6.89 6.46 16.92
C ASN A 299 7.95 5.91 17.88
N ARG A 300 8.78 6.78 18.47
CA ARG A 300 9.83 6.40 19.42
C ARG A 300 9.31 5.77 20.70
N ASN A 301 8.01 5.87 20.96
CA ASN A 301 7.37 5.27 22.13
C ASN A 301 7.00 3.80 21.91
N GLU A 302 6.99 3.32 20.64
CA GLU A 302 6.82 1.91 20.34
C GLU A 302 8.07 1.10 20.75
N THR A 303 7.83 -0.10 21.25
CA THR A 303 8.85 -1.08 21.65
C THR A 303 8.73 -2.32 20.78
N LEU A 304 9.67 -3.26 20.92
CA LEU A 304 9.66 -4.50 20.13
C LEU A 304 8.31 -5.25 20.19
N GLU A 305 7.60 -5.15 21.32
CA GLU A 305 6.29 -5.80 21.50
C GLU A 305 5.16 -5.15 20.68
N ASP A 306 5.37 -3.91 20.24
CA ASP A 306 4.40 -3.18 19.42
C ASP A 306 4.55 -3.48 17.92
N TYR A 307 5.64 -4.17 17.52
CA TYR A 307 5.93 -4.53 16.14
C TYR A 307 5.55 -5.98 15.85
N LEU A 308 4.93 -6.20 14.67
CA LEU A 308 4.64 -7.54 14.19
C LEU A 308 5.92 -8.38 14.08
N SER A 309 5.84 -9.63 14.50
CA SER A 309 6.88 -10.63 14.28
C SER A 309 6.98 -11.04 12.82
N GLU A 310 8.07 -11.73 12.45
CA GLU A 310 8.23 -12.33 11.12
C GLU A 310 7.02 -13.18 10.71
N GLN A 311 6.55 -14.03 11.62
CA GLN A 311 5.45 -14.93 11.33
C GLN A 311 4.12 -14.20 11.12
N GLU A 312 3.84 -13.18 11.94
CA GLU A 312 2.63 -12.37 11.80
C GLU A 312 2.65 -11.57 10.49
N LEU A 313 3.80 -11.07 10.04
CA LEU A 313 3.95 -10.37 8.77
C LEU A 313 3.76 -11.31 7.57
N ILE A 314 4.35 -12.51 7.61
CA ILE A 314 4.17 -13.51 6.57
C ILE A 314 2.69 -13.93 6.51
N TYR A 315 2.09 -14.21 7.68
CA TYR A 315 0.67 -14.55 7.75
C TYR A 315 -0.21 -13.44 7.18
N LEU A 316 0.05 -12.19 7.55
CA LEU A 316 -0.67 -11.02 7.05
C LEU A 316 -0.62 -10.94 5.51
N LEU A 317 0.57 -11.11 4.92
CA LEU A 317 0.72 -11.10 3.46
C LEU A 317 -0.04 -12.26 2.80
N VAL A 318 0.11 -13.46 3.32
CA VAL A 318 -0.57 -14.66 2.82
C VAL A 318 -2.08 -14.53 2.93
N ASP A 319 -2.60 -14.12 4.08
CA ASP A 319 -4.04 -13.95 4.31
C ASP A 319 -4.63 -12.88 3.39
N THR A 320 -3.97 -11.74 3.26
CA THR A 320 -4.40 -10.66 2.37
C THR A 320 -4.46 -11.11 0.91
N VAL A 321 -3.38 -11.75 0.42
CA VAL A 321 -3.30 -12.18 -0.98
C VAL A 321 -4.25 -13.33 -1.29
N SER A 322 -4.43 -14.28 -0.36
CA SER A 322 -5.38 -15.39 -0.52
C SER A 322 -6.83 -14.92 -0.64
N LYS A 323 -7.15 -13.74 -0.07
CA LYS A 323 -8.45 -13.06 -0.17
C LYS A 323 -8.56 -12.12 -1.38
N GLY A 324 -7.58 -12.14 -2.28
CA GLY A 324 -7.56 -11.32 -3.49
C GLY A 324 -7.02 -9.90 -3.30
N GLY A 325 -6.54 -9.53 -2.10
CA GLY A 325 -5.99 -8.22 -1.77
C GLY A 325 -4.54 -8.02 -2.22
N ASN A 326 -4.07 -6.79 -2.05
CA ASN A 326 -2.65 -6.42 -2.02
C ASN A 326 -2.30 -5.99 -0.59
N LEU A 327 -1.04 -6.15 -0.20
CA LEU A 327 -0.51 -5.59 1.05
C LEU A 327 0.41 -4.41 0.73
N ASN A 328 0.13 -3.25 1.31
CA ASN A 328 1.00 -2.07 1.29
C ASN A 328 1.50 -1.84 2.72
N LEU A 329 2.64 -2.47 3.04
CA LEU A 329 3.20 -2.51 4.39
C LEU A 329 3.98 -1.24 4.67
N ASN A 330 3.60 -0.51 5.72
CA ASN A 330 4.17 0.79 6.00
C ASN A 330 5.41 0.73 6.90
N ILE A 331 6.38 1.58 6.57
CA ILE A 331 7.51 1.95 7.40
C ILE A 331 7.50 3.45 7.70
N GLY A 332 8.01 3.82 8.87
CA GLY A 332 8.18 5.22 9.30
C GLY A 332 9.67 5.51 9.52
N PRO A 333 10.36 6.18 8.60
CA PRO A 333 11.75 6.59 8.81
C PRO A 333 11.91 7.67 9.88
N CYS A 334 13.07 7.70 10.53
CA CYS A 334 13.49 8.76 11.43
C CYS A 334 13.72 10.08 10.68
N ALA A 335 13.73 11.21 11.39
CA ALA A 335 13.90 12.53 10.78
C ALA A 335 15.21 12.70 10.02
N ASP A 336 16.27 11.99 10.41
CA ASP A 336 17.58 11.98 9.75
C ASP A 336 17.59 11.15 8.45
N GLY A 337 16.55 10.36 8.16
CA GLY A 337 16.45 9.52 6.98
C GLY A 337 16.86 8.07 7.20
N THR A 338 17.22 7.68 8.42
CA THR A 338 17.45 6.27 8.75
C THR A 338 16.12 5.51 8.88
N ILE A 339 16.10 4.27 8.42
CA ILE A 339 14.98 3.37 8.68
C ILE A 339 15.26 2.66 10.02
N PRO A 340 14.28 2.59 10.96
CA PRO A 340 14.50 1.88 12.23
C PRO A 340 14.92 0.42 12.00
N VAL A 341 15.97 -0.02 12.70
CA VAL A 341 16.58 -1.36 12.54
C VAL A 341 15.55 -2.48 12.61
N ILE A 342 14.56 -2.37 13.49
CA ILE A 342 13.48 -3.37 13.60
C ILE A 342 12.65 -3.45 12.32
N MET A 343 12.37 -2.32 11.67
CA MET A 343 11.63 -2.31 10.41
C MET A 343 12.47 -2.90 9.27
N GLU A 344 13.77 -2.55 9.20
CA GLU A 344 14.69 -3.16 8.21
C GLU A 344 14.74 -4.68 8.38
N GLU A 345 14.90 -5.16 9.61
CA GLU A 345 14.97 -6.60 9.91
C GLU A 345 13.69 -7.31 9.46
N ARG A 346 12.52 -6.77 9.77
CA ARG A 346 11.23 -7.34 9.38
C ARG A 346 11.05 -7.38 7.87
N LEU A 347 11.45 -6.33 7.15
CA LEU A 347 11.43 -6.30 5.70
C LEU A 347 12.35 -7.37 5.09
N LEU A 348 13.57 -7.53 5.61
CA LEU A 348 14.51 -8.53 5.13
C LEU A 348 14.05 -9.97 5.44
N GLN A 349 13.40 -10.20 6.58
CA GLN A 349 12.81 -11.50 6.93
C GLN A 349 11.69 -11.87 5.94
N LEU A 350 10.78 -10.93 5.65
CA LEU A 350 9.71 -11.13 4.68
C LEU A 350 10.27 -11.40 3.27
N GLY A 351 11.31 -10.65 2.88
CA GLY A 351 12.00 -10.86 1.61
C GLY A 351 12.60 -12.25 1.45
N LYS A 352 13.29 -12.76 2.48
CA LYS A 352 13.83 -14.13 2.48
C LYS A 352 12.74 -15.19 2.31
N TRP A 353 11.60 -14.99 2.94
CA TRP A 353 10.45 -15.87 2.76
C TRP A 353 9.90 -15.82 1.32
N LEU A 354 9.82 -14.61 0.75
CA LEU A 354 9.34 -14.39 -0.62
C LEU A 354 10.30 -14.91 -1.70
N GLU A 355 11.62 -14.96 -1.44
CA GLU A 355 12.58 -15.60 -2.34
C GLU A 355 12.24 -17.09 -2.59
N ILE A 356 11.66 -17.75 -1.59
CA ILE A 356 11.28 -19.17 -1.66
C ILE A 356 9.82 -19.32 -2.12
N ASN A 357 8.91 -18.54 -1.51
CA ASN A 357 7.46 -18.75 -1.64
C ASN A 357 6.78 -17.74 -2.57
N GLY A 358 7.53 -16.84 -3.20
CA GLY A 358 6.96 -15.74 -3.99
C GLY A 358 6.10 -16.17 -5.17
N GLU A 359 6.30 -17.39 -5.74
CA GLU A 359 5.43 -17.88 -6.79
C GLU A 359 4.00 -18.17 -6.31
N ALA A 360 3.82 -18.42 -5.00
CA ALA A 360 2.51 -18.56 -4.36
C ALA A 360 1.83 -17.19 -4.07
N ILE A 361 2.54 -16.07 -4.29
CA ILE A 361 2.07 -14.72 -4.00
C ILE A 361 1.87 -13.93 -5.31
N TYR A 362 2.94 -13.73 -6.09
CA TYR A 362 2.91 -12.83 -7.24
C TYR A 362 2.17 -13.42 -8.44
N GLY A 363 1.28 -12.62 -9.02
CA GLY A 363 0.50 -13.00 -10.20
C GLY A 363 -0.51 -14.10 -9.94
N THR A 364 -0.89 -14.29 -8.69
CA THR A 364 -1.90 -15.28 -8.28
C THR A 364 -3.29 -14.65 -8.20
N SER A 365 -4.30 -15.48 -8.23
CA SER A 365 -5.70 -15.15 -7.96
C SER A 365 -6.20 -15.91 -6.72
N MET A 366 -7.28 -15.40 -6.15
CA MET A 366 -8.00 -16.04 -5.04
C MET A 366 -8.59 -17.38 -5.49
N VAL A 367 -8.56 -18.38 -4.61
CA VAL A 367 -9.27 -19.67 -4.77
C VAL A 367 -10.56 -19.67 -3.96
N CYS A 368 -10.44 -19.38 -2.67
CA CYS A 368 -11.55 -19.21 -1.74
C CYS A 368 -11.20 -18.15 -0.71
N ARG A 369 -12.19 -17.48 -0.14
CA ARG A 369 -11.97 -16.36 0.76
C ARG A 369 -11.47 -16.80 2.15
N GLU A 370 -12.03 -17.85 2.69
CA GLU A 370 -11.79 -18.27 4.09
C GLU A 370 -10.56 -19.17 4.26
N GLY A 371 -10.17 -19.92 3.22
CA GLY A 371 -9.19 -20.99 3.36
C GLY A 371 -9.77 -22.20 4.08
N GLU A 372 -8.91 -23.12 4.57
CA GLU A 372 -9.27 -24.30 5.35
C GLU A 372 -8.41 -24.36 6.61
N GLY A 373 -8.99 -23.96 7.75
CA GLY A 373 -8.27 -23.95 9.02
C GLY A 373 -6.95 -23.15 8.92
N LYS A 374 -5.81 -23.85 9.03
CA LYS A 374 -4.47 -23.28 8.93
C LYS A 374 -3.94 -23.15 7.49
N VAL A 375 -4.71 -23.55 6.47
CA VAL A 375 -4.27 -23.54 5.07
C VAL A 375 -4.98 -22.43 4.30
N LYS A 376 -4.19 -21.59 3.62
CA LYS A 376 -4.66 -20.55 2.69
C LYS A 376 -4.33 -20.94 1.27
N TYR A 377 -5.14 -20.49 0.31
CA TYR A 377 -5.00 -20.91 -1.07
C TYR A 377 -4.85 -19.74 -2.03
N THR A 378 -3.91 -19.88 -2.96
CA THR A 378 -3.79 -19.01 -4.13
C THR A 378 -3.68 -19.85 -5.40
N ARG A 379 -3.95 -19.26 -6.57
CA ARG A 379 -3.94 -19.97 -7.85
C ARG A 379 -3.15 -19.20 -8.90
N LYS A 380 -2.40 -19.93 -9.73
CA LYS A 380 -1.73 -19.39 -10.91
C LYS A 380 -1.88 -20.36 -12.07
N GLY A 381 -2.70 -20.01 -13.06
CA GLY A 381 -3.04 -20.93 -14.15
C GLY A 381 -3.77 -22.17 -13.62
N THR A 382 -3.22 -23.34 -13.91
CA THR A 382 -3.74 -24.65 -13.44
C THR A 382 -3.21 -25.04 -12.07
N ASP A 383 -2.19 -24.37 -11.55
CA ASP A 383 -1.55 -24.70 -10.29
C ASP A 383 -2.24 -23.98 -9.13
N VAL A 384 -2.41 -24.68 -8.02
CA VAL A 384 -2.88 -24.14 -6.75
C VAL A 384 -1.75 -24.22 -5.73
N TYR A 385 -1.60 -23.18 -4.94
CA TYR A 385 -0.64 -23.15 -3.83
C TYR A 385 -1.42 -23.25 -2.53
N ALA A 386 -1.18 -24.35 -1.79
CA ALA A 386 -1.65 -24.53 -0.43
C ALA A 386 -0.60 -23.97 0.54
N VAL A 387 -0.86 -22.80 1.12
CA VAL A 387 0.06 -22.17 2.07
C VAL A 387 -0.34 -22.59 3.48
N PHE A 388 0.52 -23.39 4.09
CA PHE A 388 0.37 -23.81 5.48
C PHE A 388 0.84 -22.69 6.40
N CYS A 389 -0.06 -22.15 7.20
CA CYS A 389 0.20 -21.06 8.13
C CYS A 389 0.63 -21.55 9.52
N ASP A 390 0.71 -22.85 9.71
CA ASP A 390 1.23 -23.55 10.89
C ASP A 390 1.80 -24.91 10.47
N ARG A 391 2.50 -25.57 11.38
CA ARG A 391 3.09 -26.88 11.11
C ARG A 391 2.03 -27.89 10.71
N PRO A 392 2.28 -28.69 9.65
CA PRO A 392 1.37 -29.74 9.24
C PRO A 392 1.40 -30.90 10.26
N GLU A 393 0.28 -31.60 10.33
CA GLU A 393 0.21 -32.92 10.95
C GLU A 393 0.83 -33.97 10.03
N LYS A 394 0.89 -35.22 10.47
CA LYS A 394 1.42 -36.33 9.64
C LYS A 394 0.63 -36.49 8.34
N THR A 395 -0.66 -36.22 8.37
CA THR A 395 -1.52 -36.24 7.19
C THR A 395 -2.44 -35.03 7.23
N GLU A 396 -2.38 -34.20 6.20
CA GLU A 396 -3.20 -33.01 6.05
C GLU A 396 -4.26 -33.24 4.96
N ARG A 397 -5.51 -33.00 5.31
CA ARG A 397 -6.64 -33.10 4.38
C ARG A 397 -6.97 -31.73 3.81
N LEU A 398 -7.09 -31.68 2.49
CA LEU A 398 -7.45 -30.48 1.73
C LEU A 398 -8.78 -30.72 1.01
N HIS A 399 -9.88 -30.30 1.63
CA HIS A 399 -11.25 -30.54 1.10
C HIS A 399 -11.56 -29.65 -0.11
N MET A 400 -10.92 -28.49 -0.21
CA MET A 400 -11.08 -27.57 -1.35
C MET A 400 -10.46 -28.12 -2.64
N ILE A 401 -9.54 -29.07 -2.56
CA ILE A 401 -8.80 -29.60 -3.71
C ILE A 401 -9.34 -30.98 -4.06
N LYS A 402 -10.00 -31.11 -5.20
CA LYS A 402 -10.58 -32.39 -5.66
C LYS A 402 -9.55 -33.35 -6.22
N SER A 403 -8.53 -32.81 -6.87
CA SER A 403 -7.39 -33.60 -7.39
C SER A 403 -6.19 -32.72 -7.66
N ALA A 404 -4.99 -33.29 -7.61
CA ALA A 404 -3.75 -32.68 -8.07
C ALA A 404 -2.84 -33.77 -8.65
N MET A 405 -1.99 -33.39 -9.60
CA MET A 405 -1.03 -34.32 -10.22
C MET A 405 0.20 -34.53 -9.34
N GLN A 406 0.72 -33.47 -8.75
CA GLN A 406 1.87 -33.49 -7.84
C GLN A 406 1.69 -32.47 -6.73
N ALA A 407 2.33 -32.72 -5.59
CA ALA A 407 2.44 -31.78 -4.47
C ALA A 407 3.92 -31.61 -4.10
N GLN A 408 4.46 -30.39 -4.28
CA GLN A 408 5.85 -30.07 -4.01
C GLN A 408 5.96 -28.97 -2.95
N ILE A 409 6.79 -29.18 -1.94
CA ILE A 409 7.13 -28.13 -0.97
C ILE A 409 8.06 -27.11 -1.65
N LEU A 410 7.66 -25.84 -1.70
CA LEU A 410 8.47 -24.80 -2.35
C LEU A 410 9.83 -24.63 -1.66
N GLY A 411 10.85 -24.35 -2.47
CA GLY A 411 12.22 -24.21 -2.01
C GLY A 411 12.93 -25.53 -1.68
N THR A 412 12.29 -26.67 -1.99
CA THR A 412 12.85 -28.01 -1.81
C THR A 412 12.55 -28.91 -3.01
N ASP A 413 13.23 -30.07 -3.10
CA ASP A 413 12.91 -31.13 -4.07
C ASP A 413 11.92 -32.16 -3.51
N ILE A 414 11.28 -31.87 -2.37
CA ILE A 414 10.39 -32.80 -1.68
C ILE A 414 9.03 -32.83 -2.38
N LEU A 415 8.68 -34.01 -2.88
CA LEU A 415 7.34 -34.34 -3.36
C LEU A 415 6.58 -35.08 -2.27
N LEU A 416 5.40 -34.54 -1.93
CA LEU A 416 4.50 -35.17 -0.95
C LEU A 416 3.64 -36.23 -1.62
N PRO A 417 3.47 -37.42 -1.02
CA PRO A 417 2.47 -38.39 -1.47
C PRO A 417 1.05 -37.78 -1.37
N ILE A 418 0.28 -38.00 -2.45
CA ILE A 418 -1.12 -37.55 -2.53
C ILE A 418 -2.02 -38.79 -2.49
N SER A 419 -3.04 -38.77 -1.63
CA SER A 419 -4.13 -39.74 -1.64
C SER A 419 -5.43 -39.04 -2.02
N ASN A 420 -6.18 -39.61 -2.97
CA ASN A 420 -7.50 -39.10 -3.30
C ASN A 420 -8.51 -39.58 -2.25
N GLU A 421 -9.28 -38.65 -1.73
CA GLU A 421 -10.34 -38.90 -0.75
C GLU A 421 -11.72 -38.70 -1.42
N LYS A 422 -12.78 -39.12 -0.73
CA LYS A 422 -14.16 -38.90 -1.21
C LYS A 422 -14.46 -37.40 -1.40
N ASP A 423 -13.95 -36.57 -0.48
CA ASP A 423 -14.22 -35.14 -0.39
C ASP A 423 -12.90 -34.35 -0.33
N GLY A 424 -12.00 -34.53 -1.34
CA GLY A 424 -10.75 -33.80 -1.43
C GLY A 424 -9.53 -34.69 -1.64
N ILE A 425 -8.37 -34.20 -1.20
CA ILE A 425 -7.11 -34.95 -1.21
C ILE A 425 -6.45 -34.95 0.17
N SER A 426 -5.60 -35.93 0.44
CA SER A 426 -4.71 -35.92 1.61
C SER A 426 -3.27 -35.84 1.17
N LEU A 427 -2.47 -35.04 1.88
CA LEU A 427 -1.01 -34.92 1.74
C LEU A 427 -0.33 -35.64 2.90
N ASP A 428 0.62 -36.51 2.62
CA ASP A 428 1.34 -37.26 3.65
C ASP A 428 2.70 -36.61 3.97
N PHE A 429 2.88 -36.21 5.21
CA PHE A 429 4.10 -35.60 5.77
C PHE A 429 4.85 -36.58 6.71
N SER A 430 4.40 -37.86 6.85
CA SER A 430 4.90 -38.80 7.87
C SER A 430 6.40 -39.08 7.76
N ASP A 431 6.93 -39.16 6.54
CA ASP A 431 8.33 -39.47 6.27
C ASP A 431 9.22 -38.22 6.18
N ILE A 432 8.64 -37.03 6.42
CA ILE A 432 9.41 -35.80 6.31
C ILE A 432 9.96 -35.40 7.67
N SER A 433 11.29 -35.45 7.78
CA SER A 433 11.97 -34.92 8.95
C SER A 433 11.75 -33.39 9.05
N LEU A 434 11.48 -32.92 10.26
CA LEU A 434 11.39 -31.47 10.56
C LEU A 434 12.64 -30.68 10.09
N ALA A 435 13.80 -31.35 10.01
CA ALA A 435 15.03 -30.73 9.52
C ALA A 435 15.00 -30.44 7.99
N HIS A 436 14.13 -31.08 7.26
CA HIS A 436 13.96 -30.91 5.82
C HIS A 436 12.81 -29.94 5.45
N LEU A 437 11.96 -29.60 6.40
CA LEU A 437 10.96 -28.55 6.19
C LEU A 437 11.63 -27.16 6.12
N PRO A 438 11.03 -26.20 5.40
CA PRO A 438 11.49 -24.83 5.42
C PRO A 438 11.63 -24.30 6.86
N LYS A 439 12.63 -23.45 7.12
CA LYS A 439 12.87 -22.89 8.46
C LYS A 439 11.70 -22.04 8.96
N SER A 440 10.97 -21.40 8.06
CA SER A 440 9.74 -20.70 8.39
C SER A 440 8.64 -21.71 8.76
N MET A 441 7.83 -21.37 9.78
CA MET A 441 6.63 -22.15 10.10
C MET A 441 5.57 -22.05 9.00
N ILE A 442 5.58 -20.96 8.24
CA ILE A 442 4.68 -20.73 7.10
C ILE A 442 5.44 -21.08 5.82
N PHE A 443 4.89 -21.99 5.03
CA PHE A 443 5.46 -22.40 3.75
C PHE A 443 4.38 -22.82 2.77
N ALA A 444 4.68 -22.82 1.48
CA ALA A 444 3.75 -23.18 0.44
C ALA A 444 4.04 -24.56 -0.15
N VAL A 445 2.97 -25.29 -0.46
CA VAL A 445 2.99 -26.51 -1.28
C VAL A 445 2.32 -26.18 -2.61
N ARG A 446 3.05 -26.40 -3.71
CA ARG A 446 2.53 -26.27 -5.06
C ARG A 446 1.83 -27.55 -5.45
N LEU A 447 0.56 -27.45 -5.81
CA LEU A 447 -0.29 -28.51 -6.34
C LEU A 447 -0.45 -28.28 -7.84
N THR A 448 0.19 -29.11 -8.66
CA THR A 448 0.14 -28.95 -10.11
C THR A 448 -1.13 -29.56 -10.71
N GLU A 449 -1.66 -28.92 -11.76
CA GLU A 449 -2.91 -29.34 -12.45
C GLU A 449 -4.06 -29.59 -11.47
N ALA A 450 -4.17 -28.73 -10.46
CA ALA A 450 -5.14 -28.92 -9.38
C ALA A 450 -6.56 -28.52 -9.80
N LYS A 451 -7.52 -29.35 -9.42
CA LYS A 451 -8.97 -29.07 -9.53
C LYS A 451 -9.51 -28.69 -8.16
N VAL A 452 -10.24 -27.60 -8.11
CA VAL A 452 -10.92 -27.07 -6.92
C VAL A 452 -12.39 -27.44 -6.95
#